data_e62c2d06c7b21803c819afa4b54d4731
#
_entry.id   e62c2d06c7b21803c819afa4b54d4731
#
_cell.length_a   1.000
_cell.length_b   1.000
_cell.length_c   1.000
_cell.angle_alpha   90.00
_cell.angle_beta   90.00
_cell.angle_gamma   90.00
#
_symmetry.space_group_name_H-M   'P 1'
#
loop_
_entity.id
_entity.type
_entity.pdbx_description
1 polymer ?
#
loop_
_entity_poly.entity_id
_entity_poly.type
_entity_poly.pdbx_seq_one_letter_code
_entity_poly.pdbx_strand_id
1 'polypeptide(L)'
;MINFTVGPVQSSDAVRAIGAEQVPYFRTAEFSEMMLENERLVKKFANATKDSKVVFMTCSGSGGMEAAIINCLTPQDKALVINGGSFGERFVELLTLHKIPFTEIKLKYGRALKPEHLAEYESKGYTTFLMQKHETSTGVHYDINLVSDFCKRNNCFLIVDTISTFLCDSFDMAAMDAGVMITGSQKALACAPGIAVMILAPSAIKRIEKVQCCCQYLDLKLALKNMERGQTPWTPAVGILRQINVRLKEIESAGGAEVEIARCAELAKYFRDKLVENNLPFEIVSESLSNAVTPLHPITQSAFKIFLKM
;
A
#
# COMPACT_ATOMS: atom_id res chain seq x y z
N MET A 1 26.86 1.43 -2.14
CA MET A 1 26.07 1.05 -3.34
C MET A 1 24.72 1.76 -3.24
N ILE A 2 24.24 2.42 -4.28
CA ILE A 2 22.92 3.04 -4.33
C ILE A 2 21.96 1.99 -4.86
N ASN A 3 20.81 1.81 -4.18
CA ASN A 3 19.79 0.84 -4.56
C ASN A 3 18.68 1.55 -5.35
N PHE A 4 18.50 1.19 -6.61
CA PHE A 4 17.44 1.69 -7.49
C PHE A 4 16.26 0.72 -7.66
N THR A 5 16.18 -0.31 -6.84
CA THR A 5 15.04 -1.25 -6.91
C THR A 5 13.77 -0.61 -6.34
N VAL A 6 12.63 -1.13 -6.77
CA VAL A 6 11.29 -0.69 -6.29
C VAL A 6 11.02 -1.04 -4.82
N GLY A 7 11.94 -1.75 -4.17
CA GLY A 7 11.89 -2.16 -2.76
C GLY A 7 12.37 -3.60 -2.57
N PRO A 8 13.01 -3.89 -1.41
CA PRO A 8 13.22 -2.98 -0.27
C PRO A 8 14.08 -1.78 -0.64
N VAL A 9 13.67 -0.59 -0.20
CA VAL A 9 14.45 0.65 -0.42
C VAL A 9 15.49 0.86 0.68
N GLN A 10 16.44 1.81 0.46
CA GLN A 10 17.47 2.10 1.45
C GLN A 10 16.88 2.78 2.69
N SER A 11 17.29 2.31 3.86
CA SER A 11 16.90 2.86 5.16
C SER A 11 17.85 3.97 5.62
N SER A 12 17.35 4.91 6.44
CA SER A 12 18.18 5.88 7.14
C SER A 12 19.12 5.21 8.15
N ASP A 13 20.14 5.93 8.60
CA ASP A 13 21.08 5.42 9.60
C ASP A 13 20.37 5.10 10.93
N ALA A 14 19.41 5.93 11.33
CA ALA A 14 18.63 5.71 12.53
C ALA A 14 17.77 4.44 12.45
N VAL A 15 17.12 4.18 11.31
CA VAL A 15 16.36 2.94 11.08
C VAL A 15 17.30 1.73 11.09
N ARG A 16 18.47 1.81 10.46
CA ARG A 16 19.46 0.72 10.44
C ARG A 16 20.03 0.43 11.82
N ALA A 17 20.25 1.47 12.64
CA ALA A 17 20.75 1.31 14.02
C ALA A 17 19.84 0.41 14.86
N ILE A 18 18.50 0.54 14.72
CA ILE A 18 17.55 -0.35 15.40
C ILE A 18 17.75 -1.82 15.01
N GLY A 19 18.11 -2.09 13.75
CA GLY A 19 18.36 -3.46 13.28
C GLY A 19 19.61 -4.11 13.87
N ALA A 20 20.53 -3.31 14.43
CA ALA A 20 21.75 -3.76 15.10
C ALA A 20 21.57 -3.98 16.62
N GLU A 21 20.45 -3.56 17.19
CA GLU A 21 20.17 -3.69 18.61
C GLU A 21 19.61 -5.08 18.97
N GLN A 22 19.81 -5.46 20.25
CA GLN A 22 19.14 -6.64 20.81
C GLN A 22 17.61 -6.43 20.78
N VAL A 23 16.89 -7.40 20.24
CA VAL A 23 15.42 -7.35 20.19
C VAL A 23 14.84 -7.49 21.60
N PRO A 24 14.09 -6.49 22.11
CA PRO A 24 13.49 -6.55 23.44
C PRO A 24 12.26 -7.45 23.45
N TYR A 25 11.87 -7.88 24.65
CA TYR A 25 10.58 -8.55 24.84
C TYR A 25 9.41 -7.57 24.59
N PHE A 26 8.40 -8.01 23.87
CA PHE A 26 7.34 -7.14 23.36
C PHE A 26 6.07 -7.05 24.24
N ARG A 27 5.88 -7.96 25.23
CA ARG A 27 4.72 -7.89 26.13
C ARG A 27 5.00 -6.93 27.30
N THR A 28 5.37 -5.69 26.99
CA THR A 28 5.66 -4.63 27.95
C THR A 28 4.80 -3.39 27.69
N ALA A 29 4.72 -2.50 28.67
CA ALA A 29 3.99 -1.23 28.54
C ALA A 29 4.62 -0.33 27.48
N GLU A 30 5.96 -0.25 27.46
CA GLU A 30 6.73 0.57 26.52
C GLU A 30 6.48 0.14 25.07
N PHE A 31 6.42 -1.16 24.82
CA PHE A 31 6.08 -1.67 23.50
C PHE A 31 4.64 -1.32 23.11
N SER A 32 3.70 -1.43 24.05
CA SER A 32 2.30 -1.04 23.82
C SER A 32 2.16 0.44 23.48
N GLU A 33 2.83 1.32 24.21
CA GLU A 33 2.85 2.76 23.96
C GLU A 33 3.42 3.08 22.57
N MET A 34 4.54 2.47 22.20
CA MET A 34 5.15 2.60 20.88
C MET A 34 4.18 2.15 19.76
N MET A 35 3.46 1.06 19.95
CA MET A 35 2.49 0.57 18.96
C MET A 35 1.30 1.51 18.79
N LEU A 36 0.77 2.07 19.88
CA LEU A 36 -0.30 3.06 19.84
C LEU A 36 0.18 4.38 19.20
N GLU A 37 1.44 4.75 19.41
CA GLU A 37 2.06 5.88 18.72
C GLU A 37 2.19 5.61 17.21
N ASN A 38 2.62 4.41 16.82
CA ASN A 38 2.65 4.00 15.41
C ASN A 38 1.26 4.09 14.77
N GLU A 39 0.21 3.61 15.46
CA GLU A 39 -1.18 3.76 15.00
C GLU A 39 -1.55 5.22 14.78
N ARG A 40 -1.28 6.08 15.76
CA ARG A 40 -1.58 7.52 15.70
C ARG A 40 -0.91 8.17 14.47
N LEU A 41 0.37 7.91 14.27
CA LEU A 41 1.16 8.50 13.19
C LEU A 41 0.74 7.99 11.81
N VAL A 42 0.50 6.68 11.68
CA VAL A 42 0.02 6.10 10.43
C VAL A 42 -1.35 6.66 10.05
N LYS A 43 -2.29 6.78 11.01
CA LYS A 43 -3.61 7.39 10.77
C LYS A 43 -3.48 8.85 10.31
N LYS A 44 -2.61 9.62 10.98
CA LYS A 44 -2.34 11.02 10.62
C LYS A 44 -1.81 11.12 9.19
N PHE A 45 -0.83 10.30 8.81
CA PHE A 45 -0.20 10.37 7.50
C PHE A 45 -1.06 9.80 6.36
N ALA A 46 -2.05 8.97 6.68
CA ALA A 46 -3.03 8.46 5.72
C ALA A 46 -4.26 9.38 5.57
N ASN A 47 -4.34 10.49 6.30
CA ASN A 47 -5.54 11.31 6.44
C ASN A 47 -6.79 10.45 6.77
N ALA A 48 -6.62 9.45 7.64
CA ALA A 48 -7.70 8.59 8.07
C ALA A 48 -8.55 9.26 9.15
N THR A 49 -9.82 8.88 9.24
CA THR A 49 -10.72 9.43 10.29
C THR A 49 -10.22 9.04 11.69
N LYS A 50 -10.63 9.81 12.71
CA LYS A 50 -10.28 9.50 14.11
C LYS A 50 -10.73 8.09 14.55
N ASP A 51 -11.84 7.60 14.00
CA ASP A 51 -12.45 6.31 14.34
C ASP A 51 -11.88 5.14 13.53
N SER A 52 -11.00 5.42 12.56
CA SER A 52 -10.23 4.40 11.87
C SER A 52 -9.25 3.71 12.82
N LYS A 53 -8.91 2.46 12.53
CA LYS A 53 -7.95 1.64 13.28
C LYS A 53 -6.79 1.22 12.40
N VAL A 54 -5.64 0.94 13.01
CA VAL A 54 -4.48 0.40 12.29
C VAL A 54 -4.08 -0.92 12.91
N VAL A 55 -3.78 -1.90 12.08
CA VAL A 55 -3.18 -3.17 12.51
C VAL A 55 -1.84 -3.39 11.79
N PHE A 56 -0.91 -3.99 12.52
CA PHE A 56 0.43 -4.32 12.03
C PHE A 56 0.57 -5.83 11.99
N MET A 57 0.67 -6.39 10.79
CA MET A 57 0.71 -7.84 10.59
C MET A 57 2.10 -8.27 10.16
N THR A 58 2.64 -9.29 10.82
CA THR A 58 3.94 -9.87 10.44
C THR A 58 3.77 -10.71 9.17
N CYS A 59 3.73 -10.03 8.03
CA CYS A 59 3.64 -10.62 6.70
C CYS A 59 4.09 -9.60 5.65
N SER A 60 4.14 -10.02 4.39
CA SER A 60 4.30 -9.10 3.26
C SER A 60 3.00 -8.36 2.94
N GLY A 61 3.09 -7.32 2.08
CA GLY A 61 1.89 -6.63 1.58
C GLY A 61 0.86 -7.57 0.95
N SER A 62 1.30 -8.66 0.30
CA SER A 62 0.39 -9.70 -0.22
C SER A 62 -0.46 -10.35 0.87
N GLY A 63 0.13 -10.59 2.05
CA GLY A 63 -0.63 -11.06 3.21
C GLY A 63 -1.66 -10.03 3.70
N GLY A 64 -1.35 -8.73 3.59
CA GLY A 64 -2.31 -7.66 3.85
C GLY A 64 -3.46 -7.63 2.83
N MET A 65 -3.17 -7.85 1.54
CA MET A 65 -4.19 -7.97 0.49
C MET A 65 -5.12 -9.15 0.76
N GLU A 66 -4.57 -10.31 1.10
CA GLU A 66 -5.33 -11.50 1.45
C GLU A 66 -6.17 -11.28 2.72
N ALA A 67 -5.58 -10.69 3.77
CA ALA A 67 -6.29 -10.35 5.00
C ALA A 67 -7.49 -9.43 4.73
N ALA A 68 -7.35 -8.43 3.85
CA ALA A 68 -8.47 -7.56 3.47
C ALA A 68 -9.62 -8.34 2.84
N ILE A 69 -9.31 -9.26 1.92
CA ILE A 69 -10.32 -10.06 1.22
C ILE A 69 -11.06 -10.99 2.20
N ILE A 70 -10.34 -11.82 2.95
CA ILE A 70 -10.96 -12.86 3.79
C ILE A 70 -11.67 -12.33 5.04
N ASN A 71 -11.42 -11.07 5.41
CA ASN A 71 -12.08 -10.45 6.57
C ASN A 71 -13.16 -9.44 6.18
N CYS A 72 -13.16 -8.92 4.94
CA CYS A 72 -14.11 -7.90 4.52
C CYS A 72 -15.10 -8.38 3.46
N LEU A 73 -14.84 -9.50 2.77
CA LEU A 73 -15.65 -10.00 1.68
C LEU A 73 -16.23 -11.38 1.97
N THR A 74 -17.34 -11.68 1.33
CA THR A 74 -18.03 -12.97 1.39
C THR A 74 -18.38 -13.40 -0.03
N PRO A 75 -18.77 -14.67 -0.27
CA PRO A 75 -19.25 -15.13 -1.57
C PRO A 75 -20.53 -14.41 -2.09
N GLN A 76 -21.19 -13.60 -1.25
CA GLN A 76 -22.33 -12.77 -1.64
C GLN A 76 -21.88 -11.41 -2.21
N ASP A 77 -20.63 -11.04 -2.03
CA ASP A 77 -20.06 -9.83 -2.63
C ASP A 77 -19.83 -10.04 -4.13
N LYS A 78 -19.95 -8.97 -4.89
CA LYS A 78 -19.59 -8.89 -6.30
C LYS A 78 -18.49 -7.85 -6.45
N ALA A 79 -17.27 -8.30 -6.62
CA ALA A 79 -16.11 -7.42 -6.65
C ALA A 79 -15.82 -6.93 -8.08
N LEU A 80 -15.37 -5.68 -8.19
CA LEU A 80 -14.74 -5.13 -9.38
C LEU A 80 -13.26 -4.90 -9.09
N VAL A 81 -12.35 -5.31 -9.99
CA VAL A 81 -10.91 -5.24 -9.75
C VAL A 81 -10.18 -4.65 -10.94
N ILE A 82 -9.27 -3.69 -10.69
CA ILE A 82 -8.35 -3.20 -11.71
C ILE A 82 -7.20 -4.19 -11.87
N ASN A 83 -7.00 -4.67 -13.11
CA ASN A 83 -5.90 -5.53 -13.47
C ASN A 83 -5.12 -4.95 -14.67
N GLY A 84 -4.01 -4.26 -14.38
CA GLY A 84 -3.09 -3.71 -15.38
C GLY A 84 -1.65 -4.19 -15.20
N GLY A 85 -1.45 -5.25 -14.39
CA GLY A 85 -0.13 -5.84 -14.13
C GLY A 85 -0.14 -6.83 -12.97
N SER A 86 1.05 -7.19 -12.49
CA SER A 86 1.24 -8.28 -11.51
C SER A 86 0.56 -8.07 -10.17
N PHE A 87 0.33 -6.82 -9.75
CA PHE A 87 -0.34 -6.57 -8.47
C PHE A 87 -1.86 -6.53 -8.59
N GLY A 88 -2.39 -6.12 -9.76
CA GLY A 88 -3.80 -6.34 -10.10
C GLY A 88 -4.12 -7.83 -10.24
N GLU A 89 -3.27 -8.58 -10.93
CA GLU A 89 -3.39 -10.04 -11.06
C GLU A 89 -3.41 -10.73 -9.69
N ARG A 90 -2.62 -10.24 -8.72
CA ARG A 90 -2.63 -10.79 -7.35
C ARG A 90 -3.98 -10.65 -6.66
N PHE A 91 -4.70 -9.55 -6.84
CA PHE A 91 -6.07 -9.45 -6.34
C PHE A 91 -7.00 -10.46 -7.03
N VAL A 92 -6.84 -10.66 -8.34
CA VAL A 92 -7.60 -11.66 -9.11
C VAL A 92 -7.34 -13.09 -8.59
N GLU A 93 -6.07 -13.44 -8.38
CA GLU A 93 -5.67 -14.74 -7.83
C GLU A 93 -6.29 -14.96 -6.44
N LEU A 94 -6.24 -13.96 -5.55
CA LEU A 94 -6.79 -14.03 -4.21
C LEU A 94 -8.32 -14.14 -4.22
N LEU A 95 -9.00 -13.34 -5.04
CA LEU A 95 -10.46 -13.44 -5.19
C LEU A 95 -10.88 -14.82 -5.71
N THR A 96 -10.13 -15.38 -6.65
CA THR A 96 -10.34 -16.73 -7.19
C THR A 96 -10.13 -17.78 -6.10
N LEU A 97 -9.01 -17.70 -5.35
CA LEU A 97 -8.67 -18.63 -4.27
C LEU A 97 -9.77 -18.69 -3.20
N HIS A 98 -10.27 -17.52 -2.81
CA HIS A 98 -11.29 -17.40 -1.77
C HIS A 98 -12.73 -17.44 -2.30
N LYS A 99 -12.91 -17.75 -3.59
CA LYS A 99 -14.20 -17.93 -4.24
C LYS A 99 -15.14 -16.71 -4.11
N ILE A 100 -14.59 -15.53 -4.17
CA ILE A 100 -15.33 -14.27 -4.20
C ILE A 100 -15.68 -13.96 -5.66
N PRO A 101 -16.95 -13.77 -6.04
CA PRO A 101 -17.34 -13.38 -7.40
C PRO A 101 -16.72 -12.01 -7.78
N PHE A 102 -16.12 -11.93 -8.94
CA PHE A 102 -15.49 -10.70 -9.41
C PHE A 102 -15.59 -10.51 -10.92
N THR A 103 -15.36 -9.27 -11.35
CA THR A 103 -15.12 -8.88 -12.74
C THR A 103 -13.84 -8.07 -12.82
N GLU A 104 -13.02 -8.33 -13.81
CA GLU A 104 -11.76 -7.62 -14.04
C GLU A 104 -11.95 -6.44 -15.01
N ILE A 105 -11.41 -5.28 -14.65
CA ILE A 105 -11.11 -4.19 -15.58
C ILE A 105 -9.68 -4.42 -16.08
N LYS A 106 -9.54 -5.09 -17.22
CA LYS A 106 -8.23 -5.38 -17.81
C LYS A 106 -7.68 -4.16 -18.53
N LEU A 107 -6.55 -3.66 -18.06
CA LEU A 107 -5.82 -2.59 -18.70
C LEU A 107 -4.58 -3.13 -19.42
N LYS A 108 -4.25 -2.53 -20.57
CA LYS A 108 -3.00 -2.86 -21.26
C LYS A 108 -1.81 -2.37 -20.44
N TYR A 109 -0.68 -3.05 -20.58
CA TYR A 109 0.58 -2.68 -19.96
C TYR A 109 0.92 -1.20 -20.18
N GLY A 110 1.26 -0.48 -19.10
CA GLY A 110 1.63 0.92 -19.14
C GLY A 110 0.47 1.91 -19.33
N ARG A 111 -0.79 1.46 -19.43
CA ARG A 111 -1.95 2.33 -19.69
C ARG A 111 -2.65 2.77 -18.42
N ALA A 112 -3.02 4.05 -18.39
CA ALA A 112 -3.77 4.64 -17.29
C ALA A 112 -5.23 4.20 -17.28
N LEU A 113 -5.85 4.23 -16.08
CA LEU A 113 -7.30 4.12 -15.93
C LEU A 113 -7.97 5.40 -16.45
N LYS A 114 -9.05 5.24 -17.21
CA LYS A 114 -9.83 6.34 -17.77
C LYS A 114 -11.31 6.19 -17.44
N PRO A 115 -12.11 7.28 -17.48
CA PRO A 115 -13.55 7.21 -17.16
C PRO A 115 -14.33 6.18 -17.98
N GLU A 116 -14.00 6.01 -19.26
CA GLU A 116 -14.66 5.04 -20.16
C GLU A 116 -14.48 3.60 -19.70
N HIS A 117 -13.38 3.26 -18.99
CA HIS A 117 -13.16 1.92 -18.44
C HIS A 117 -14.12 1.60 -17.27
N LEU A 118 -14.71 2.60 -16.63
CA LEU A 118 -15.65 2.43 -15.52
C LEU A 118 -17.12 2.50 -15.98
N ALA A 119 -17.37 3.19 -17.09
CA ALA A 119 -18.72 3.50 -17.55
C ALA A 119 -19.61 2.26 -17.77
N GLU A 120 -19.04 1.18 -18.29
CA GLU A 120 -19.78 -0.05 -18.54
C GLU A 120 -20.21 -0.79 -17.26
N TYR A 121 -19.62 -0.46 -16.11
CA TYR A 121 -19.90 -1.09 -14.82
C TYR A 121 -20.84 -0.29 -13.92
N GLU A 122 -21.25 0.92 -14.34
CA GLU A 122 -22.19 1.76 -13.59
C GLU A 122 -23.53 1.03 -13.38
N SER A 123 -24.02 1.06 -12.13
CA SER A 123 -25.29 0.47 -11.72
C SER A 123 -25.44 -1.04 -11.98
N LYS A 124 -24.34 -1.77 -12.07
CA LYS A 124 -24.32 -3.23 -12.29
C LYS A 124 -24.32 -4.05 -11.00
N GLY A 125 -24.52 -3.41 -9.84
CA GLY A 125 -24.65 -4.07 -8.55
C GLY A 125 -23.34 -4.63 -7.98
N TYR A 126 -22.20 -4.02 -8.31
CA TYR A 126 -20.95 -4.31 -7.62
C TYR A 126 -21.00 -3.80 -6.18
N THR A 127 -20.51 -4.61 -5.23
CA THR A 127 -20.53 -4.28 -3.80
C THR A 127 -19.19 -3.86 -3.29
N THR A 128 -18.11 -4.19 -4.01
CA THR A 128 -16.73 -3.93 -3.61
C THR A 128 -15.89 -3.59 -4.82
N PHE A 129 -14.93 -2.68 -4.62
CA PHE A 129 -13.93 -2.33 -5.61
C PHE A 129 -12.53 -2.55 -5.02
N LEU A 130 -11.67 -3.28 -5.73
CA LEU A 130 -10.28 -3.51 -5.34
C LEU A 130 -9.34 -2.89 -6.38
N MET A 131 -8.35 -2.15 -5.90
CA MET A 131 -7.33 -1.57 -6.76
C MET A 131 -5.98 -1.45 -6.05
N GLN A 132 -4.93 -1.49 -6.82
CA GLN A 132 -3.64 -0.90 -6.45
C GLN A 132 -3.61 0.55 -6.94
N LYS A 133 -3.26 1.50 -6.09
CA LYS A 133 -3.14 2.90 -6.49
C LYS A 133 -2.01 3.11 -7.50
N HIS A 134 -0.97 2.27 -7.40
CA HIS A 134 0.14 2.23 -8.33
C HIS A 134 0.44 0.78 -8.70
N GLU A 135 0.34 0.45 -9.98
CA GLU A 135 0.76 -0.83 -10.51
C GLU A 135 2.27 -0.83 -10.70
N THR A 136 2.98 -1.27 -9.67
CA THR A 136 4.45 -1.19 -9.60
C THR A 136 5.14 -1.96 -10.73
N SER A 137 4.55 -3.05 -11.21
CA SER A 137 5.14 -3.89 -12.27
C SER A 137 5.15 -3.20 -13.64
N THR A 138 4.28 -2.19 -13.83
CA THR A 138 4.17 -1.42 -15.08
C THR A 138 4.46 0.05 -14.88
N GLY A 139 4.62 0.49 -13.62
CA GLY A 139 4.90 1.87 -13.25
C GLY A 139 3.71 2.83 -13.42
N VAL A 140 2.48 2.32 -13.52
CA VAL A 140 1.29 3.14 -13.75
C VAL A 140 0.66 3.56 -12.43
N HIS A 141 0.49 4.86 -12.25
CA HIS A 141 -0.27 5.45 -11.17
C HIS A 141 -1.72 5.67 -11.59
N TYR A 142 -2.67 5.00 -10.96
CA TYR A 142 -4.09 5.16 -11.27
C TYR A 142 -4.70 6.34 -10.52
N ASP A 143 -5.58 7.09 -11.20
CA ASP A 143 -6.32 8.17 -10.59
C ASP A 143 -7.38 7.62 -9.62
N ILE A 144 -7.09 7.72 -8.34
CA ILE A 144 -7.97 7.25 -7.28
C ILE A 144 -9.29 8.04 -7.21
N ASN A 145 -9.32 9.30 -7.67
CA ASN A 145 -10.55 10.09 -7.66
C ASN A 145 -11.62 9.46 -8.56
N LEU A 146 -11.23 8.99 -9.75
CA LEU A 146 -12.14 8.30 -10.66
C LEU A 146 -12.80 7.08 -9.99
N VAL A 147 -12.01 6.30 -9.25
CA VAL A 147 -12.50 5.10 -8.56
C VAL A 147 -13.33 5.45 -7.33
N SER A 148 -12.89 6.42 -6.52
CA SER A 148 -13.64 6.89 -5.36
C SER A 148 -15.02 7.42 -5.76
N ASP A 149 -15.09 8.24 -6.81
CA ASP A 149 -16.35 8.78 -7.31
C ASP A 149 -17.27 7.67 -7.84
N PHE A 150 -16.71 6.70 -8.56
CA PHE A 150 -17.46 5.51 -8.98
C PHE A 150 -18.01 4.74 -7.77
N CYS A 151 -17.15 4.47 -6.77
CA CYS A 151 -17.55 3.75 -5.56
C CYS A 151 -18.67 4.46 -4.79
N LYS A 152 -18.57 5.79 -4.63
CA LYS A 152 -19.60 6.58 -3.97
C LYS A 152 -20.94 6.53 -4.71
N ARG A 153 -20.94 6.67 -6.05
CA ARG A 153 -22.16 6.59 -6.86
C ARG A 153 -22.81 5.21 -6.82
N ASN A 154 -22.00 4.16 -6.75
CA ASN A 154 -22.47 2.76 -6.79
C ASN A 154 -22.55 2.09 -5.41
N ASN A 155 -22.27 2.82 -4.32
CA ASN A 155 -22.21 2.30 -2.95
C ASN A 155 -21.28 1.09 -2.82
N CYS A 156 -20.10 1.13 -3.48
CA CYS A 156 -19.10 0.09 -3.44
C CYS A 156 -18.13 0.30 -2.27
N PHE A 157 -17.80 -0.77 -1.56
CA PHE A 157 -16.75 -0.78 -0.55
C PHE A 157 -15.37 -0.79 -1.22
N LEU A 158 -14.52 0.19 -0.92
CA LEU A 158 -13.23 0.38 -1.60
C LEU A 158 -12.07 -0.19 -0.79
N ILE A 159 -11.29 -1.08 -1.40
CA ILE A 159 -10.02 -1.63 -0.88
C ILE A 159 -8.89 -1.12 -1.77
N VAL A 160 -7.89 -0.44 -1.17
CA VAL A 160 -6.77 0.16 -1.91
C VAL A 160 -5.44 -0.40 -1.42
N ASP A 161 -4.70 -1.02 -2.32
CA ASP A 161 -3.27 -1.26 -2.14
C ASP A 161 -2.51 0.03 -2.42
N THR A 162 -1.90 0.60 -1.40
CA THR A 162 -1.02 1.77 -1.45
C THR A 162 0.41 1.42 -1.08
N ILE A 163 0.81 0.14 -1.20
CA ILE A 163 2.10 -0.35 -0.72
C ILE A 163 3.26 0.48 -1.31
N SER A 164 3.21 0.81 -2.58
CA SER A 164 4.25 1.60 -3.24
C SER A 164 3.99 3.12 -3.23
N THR A 165 2.79 3.58 -2.88
CA THR A 165 2.42 5.00 -2.96
C THR A 165 2.31 5.71 -1.61
N PHE A 166 2.10 4.99 -0.51
CA PHE A 166 2.02 5.60 0.82
C PHE A 166 3.29 6.40 1.11
N LEU A 167 3.15 7.68 1.48
CA LEU A 167 4.23 8.64 1.70
C LEU A 167 5.04 9.04 0.44
N CYS A 168 4.67 8.57 -0.75
CA CYS A 168 5.28 8.99 -2.01
C CYS A 168 4.30 9.81 -2.87
N ASP A 169 3.04 9.40 -2.91
CA ASP A 169 1.98 10.09 -3.64
C ASP A 169 0.86 10.46 -2.69
N SER A 170 0.26 11.62 -2.88
CA SER A 170 -0.83 12.09 -2.01
C SER A 170 -2.01 11.11 -2.01
N PHE A 171 -2.53 10.83 -0.83
CA PHE A 171 -3.69 10.00 -0.62
C PHE A 171 -4.42 10.44 0.65
N ASP A 172 -5.67 10.76 0.52
CA ASP A 172 -6.56 11.08 1.64
C ASP A 172 -7.60 9.97 1.79
N MET A 173 -7.37 9.09 2.78
CA MET A 173 -8.21 7.92 2.98
C MET A 173 -9.66 8.29 3.29
N ALA A 174 -9.88 9.36 4.07
CA ALA A 174 -11.21 9.80 4.45
C ALA A 174 -11.94 10.45 3.26
N ALA A 175 -11.28 11.34 2.52
CA ALA A 175 -11.87 12.00 1.35
C ALA A 175 -12.21 11.00 0.23
N MET A 176 -11.39 9.96 0.06
CA MET A 176 -11.63 8.89 -0.93
C MET A 176 -12.67 7.86 -0.48
N ASP A 177 -13.17 7.92 0.75
CA ASP A 177 -14.06 6.92 1.36
C ASP A 177 -13.50 5.48 1.23
N ALA A 178 -12.17 5.35 1.36
CA ALA A 178 -11.53 4.06 1.29
C ALA A 178 -11.78 3.26 2.58
N GLY A 179 -12.35 2.08 2.44
CA GLY A 179 -12.64 1.20 3.59
C GLY A 179 -11.36 0.55 4.14
N VAL A 180 -10.48 0.09 3.25
CA VAL A 180 -9.18 -0.50 3.61
C VAL A 180 -8.08 0.15 2.80
N MET A 181 -7.02 0.55 3.48
CA MET A 181 -5.75 0.98 2.89
C MET A 181 -4.64 0.04 3.37
N ILE A 182 -3.80 -0.43 2.45
CA ILE A 182 -2.73 -1.40 2.74
C ILE A 182 -1.39 -0.79 2.36
N THR A 183 -0.40 -0.85 3.27
CA THR A 183 0.99 -0.50 2.94
C THR A 183 1.98 -1.49 3.55
N GLY A 184 3.26 -1.33 3.28
CA GLY A 184 4.32 -2.25 3.72
C GLY A 184 5.56 -1.53 4.24
N SER A 185 6.25 -2.19 5.17
CA SER A 185 7.44 -1.64 5.84
C SER A 185 8.61 -1.31 4.91
N GLN A 186 8.76 -2.04 3.79
CA GLN A 186 9.94 -2.01 2.92
C GLN A 186 9.88 -1.01 1.76
N LYS A 187 8.80 -0.24 1.64
CA LYS A 187 8.64 0.81 0.61
C LYS A 187 8.99 2.19 1.20
N ALA A 188 8.16 3.20 1.09
CA ALA A 188 8.48 4.55 1.58
C ALA A 188 8.72 4.66 3.11
N LEU A 189 8.21 3.71 3.89
CA LEU A 189 8.59 3.58 5.30
C LEU A 189 10.09 3.21 5.46
N ALA A 190 10.76 2.75 4.41
CA ALA A 190 12.19 2.49 4.35
C ALA A 190 12.73 1.64 5.53
N CYS A 191 11.94 0.67 5.97
CA CYS A 191 12.29 -0.31 6.99
C CYS A 191 12.57 -1.68 6.35
N ALA A 192 13.03 -2.63 7.14
CA ALA A 192 13.17 -4.01 6.69
C ALA A 192 11.80 -4.59 6.24
N PRO A 193 11.76 -5.51 5.25
CA PRO A 193 10.53 -6.18 4.86
C PRO A 193 10.03 -7.10 5.98
N GLY A 194 8.70 -7.23 6.12
CA GLY A 194 8.10 -8.18 7.07
C GLY A 194 6.87 -7.69 7.82
N ILE A 195 6.48 -6.42 7.66
CA ILE A 195 5.23 -5.90 8.24
C ILE A 195 4.34 -5.34 7.13
N ALA A 196 3.11 -5.85 7.03
CA ALA A 196 2.00 -5.18 6.38
C ALA A 196 1.29 -4.29 7.40
N VAL A 197 1.04 -3.05 7.01
CA VAL A 197 0.28 -2.06 7.80
C VAL A 197 -1.06 -1.87 7.11
N MET A 198 -2.15 -2.10 7.84
CA MET A 198 -3.50 -1.96 7.31
C MET A 198 -4.25 -0.89 8.10
N ILE A 199 -4.77 0.08 7.39
CA ILE A 199 -5.64 1.12 7.94
C ILE A 199 -7.08 0.74 7.59
N LEU A 200 -7.92 0.66 8.61
CA LEU A 200 -9.28 0.15 8.54
C LEU A 200 -10.25 1.27 8.93
N ALA A 201 -11.05 1.72 7.98
CA ALA A 201 -12.12 2.68 8.23
C ALA A 201 -13.27 2.04 9.04
N PRO A 202 -14.17 2.82 9.66
CA PRO A 202 -15.35 2.28 10.35
C PRO A 202 -16.21 1.35 9.49
N SER A 203 -16.27 1.58 8.17
CA SER A 203 -16.95 0.69 7.22
C SER A 203 -16.29 -0.69 7.12
N ALA A 204 -14.96 -0.75 7.13
CA ALA A 204 -14.21 -2.01 7.17
C ALA A 204 -14.43 -2.76 8.49
N ILE A 205 -14.37 -2.05 9.62
CA ILE A 205 -14.58 -2.65 10.95
C ILE A 205 -15.95 -3.32 11.02
N LYS A 206 -17.00 -2.65 10.53
CA LYS A 206 -18.36 -3.21 10.46
C LYS A 206 -18.44 -4.47 9.57
N ARG A 207 -17.66 -4.56 8.50
CA ARG A 207 -17.57 -5.77 7.67
C ARG A 207 -16.83 -6.88 8.40
N ILE A 208 -15.68 -6.57 8.99
CA ILE A 208 -14.85 -7.51 9.78
C ILE A 208 -15.67 -8.15 10.93
N GLU A 209 -16.52 -7.38 11.60
CA GLU A 209 -17.39 -7.91 12.66
C GLU A 209 -18.38 -8.98 12.16
N LYS A 210 -18.85 -8.86 10.92
CA LYS A 210 -19.86 -9.74 10.33
C LYS A 210 -19.28 -10.94 9.60
N VAL A 211 -18.07 -10.81 9.04
CA VAL A 211 -17.43 -11.87 8.29
C VAL A 211 -16.75 -12.86 9.24
N GLN A 212 -16.96 -14.14 9.00
CA GLN A 212 -16.22 -15.19 9.68
C GLN A 212 -14.93 -15.46 8.90
N CYS A 213 -13.80 -15.01 9.43
CA CYS A 213 -12.49 -15.24 8.83
C CYS A 213 -12.17 -16.74 8.77
N CYS A 214 -11.68 -17.22 7.64
CA CYS A 214 -11.28 -18.62 7.43
C CYS A 214 -9.83 -18.91 7.85
N CYS A 215 -9.09 -17.90 8.33
CA CYS A 215 -7.67 -18.00 8.67
C CYS A 215 -7.40 -17.39 10.05
N GLN A 216 -6.86 -18.17 10.98
CA GLN A 216 -6.52 -17.67 12.30
C GLN A 216 -5.39 -16.64 12.29
N TYR A 217 -4.38 -16.83 11.46
CA TYR A 217 -3.20 -15.94 11.44
C TYR A 217 -3.52 -14.55 10.87
N LEU A 218 -4.37 -14.48 9.86
CA LEU A 218 -4.79 -13.24 9.19
C LEU A 218 -6.13 -12.70 9.70
N ASP A 219 -6.60 -13.13 10.86
CA ASP A 219 -7.83 -12.65 11.48
C ASP A 219 -7.69 -11.20 11.96
N LEU A 220 -8.33 -10.27 11.23
CA LEU A 220 -8.32 -8.84 11.56
C LEU A 220 -9.15 -8.52 12.81
N LYS A 221 -10.16 -9.33 13.16
CA LYS A 221 -10.93 -9.15 14.40
C LYS A 221 -10.04 -9.38 15.62
N LEU A 222 -9.23 -10.44 15.56
CA LEU A 222 -8.26 -10.75 16.61
C LEU A 222 -7.14 -9.70 16.67
N ALA A 223 -6.67 -9.23 15.52
CA ALA A 223 -5.66 -8.17 15.42
C ALA A 223 -6.17 -6.86 16.02
N LEU A 224 -7.37 -6.40 15.66
CA LEU A 224 -8.02 -5.20 16.20
C LEU A 224 -8.15 -5.28 17.73
N LYS A 225 -8.69 -6.39 18.26
CA LYS A 225 -8.85 -6.59 19.71
C LYS A 225 -7.52 -6.45 20.46
N ASN A 226 -6.43 -6.96 19.91
CA ASN A 226 -5.12 -6.83 20.57
C ASN A 226 -4.56 -5.40 20.41
N MET A 227 -4.81 -4.74 19.28
CA MET A 227 -4.31 -3.40 19.02
C MET A 227 -4.97 -2.34 19.92
N GLU A 228 -6.16 -2.58 20.49
CA GLU A 228 -6.77 -1.71 21.51
C GLU A 228 -5.83 -1.41 22.70
N ARG A 229 -4.94 -2.33 23.02
CA ARG A 229 -3.93 -2.21 24.07
C ARG A 229 -2.50 -2.10 23.51
N GLY A 230 -2.32 -1.76 22.23
CA GLY A 230 -1.00 -1.67 21.60
C GLY A 230 -0.25 -2.99 21.47
N GLN A 231 -0.96 -4.10 21.23
CA GLN A 231 -0.37 -5.43 21.15
C GLN A 231 -0.77 -6.16 19.86
N THR A 232 -0.08 -7.25 19.57
CA THR A 232 -0.37 -8.17 18.47
C THR A 232 -0.85 -9.54 19.01
N PRO A 233 -1.65 -10.29 18.25
CA PRO A 233 -2.09 -11.64 18.66
C PRO A 233 -0.92 -12.60 18.87
N TRP A 234 0.02 -12.59 17.95
CA TRP A 234 1.19 -13.46 17.88
C TRP A 234 2.46 -12.68 18.14
N THR A 235 3.60 -13.37 18.30
CA THR A 235 4.91 -12.73 18.37
C THR A 235 5.17 -11.96 17.08
N PRO A 236 5.32 -10.62 17.13
CA PRO A 236 5.53 -9.83 15.93
C PRO A 236 7.01 -9.72 15.54
N ALA A 237 7.28 -9.19 14.36
CA ALA A 237 8.62 -8.74 13.96
C ALA A 237 9.00 -7.47 14.73
N VAL A 238 9.35 -7.59 16.01
CA VAL A 238 9.57 -6.49 16.97
C VAL A 238 10.57 -5.46 16.45
N GLY A 239 11.70 -5.92 15.90
CA GLY A 239 12.71 -5.02 15.34
C GLY A 239 12.17 -4.13 14.23
N ILE A 240 11.33 -4.69 13.34
CA ILE A 240 10.73 -3.92 12.24
C ILE A 240 9.70 -2.91 12.75
N LEU A 241 8.90 -3.28 13.76
CA LEU A 241 7.93 -2.36 14.36
C LEU A 241 8.63 -1.18 15.05
N ARG A 242 9.79 -1.41 15.65
CA ARG A 242 10.67 -0.35 16.20
C ARG A 242 11.27 0.53 15.09
N GLN A 243 11.70 -0.08 13.98
CA GLN A 243 12.15 0.67 12.80
C GLN A 243 11.04 1.57 12.25
N ILE A 244 9.81 1.06 12.16
CA ILE A 244 8.64 1.83 11.74
C ILE A 244 8.42 3.02 12.67
N ASN A 245 8.52 2.85 13.99
CA ASN A 245 8.36 3.95 14.95
C ASN A 245 9.42 5.04 14.73
N VAL A 246 10.69 4.67 14.61
CA VAL A 246 11.76 5.63 14.32
C VAL A 246 11.49 6.38 13.02
N ARG A 247 11.14 5.68 11.96
CA ARG A 247 10.86 6.30 10.65
C ARG A 247 9.65 7.24 10.68
N LEU A 248 8.56 6.85 11.33
CA LEU A 248 7.37 7.69 11.45
C LEU A 248 7.68 8.98 12.23
N LYS A 249 8.51 8.91 13.28
CA LYS A 249 9.00 10.07 14.04
C LYS A 249 9.92 10.98 13.22
N GLU A 250 10.82 10.41 12.41
CA GLU A 250 11.63 11.18 11.46
C GLU A 250 10.74 12.01 10.53
N ILE A 251 9.71 11.38 9.95
CA ILE A 251 8.77 12.04 9.04
C ILE A 251 7.97 13.12 9.79
N GLU A 252 7.46 12.82 10.98
CA GLU A 252 6.72 13.80 11.78
C GLU A 252 7.59 15.02 12.12
N SER A 253 8.84 14.80 12.54
CA SER A 253 9.79 15.85 12.88
C SER A 253 10.21 16.70 11.67
N ALA A 254 10.23 16.10 10.47
CA ALA A 254 10.55 16.80 9.23
C ALA A 254 9.38 17.63 8.66
N GLY A 255 8.20 17.60 9.29
CA GLY A 255 7.02 18.37 8.86
C GLY A 255 5.86 17.49 8.39
N GLY A 256 5.96 16.16 8.50
CA GLY A 256 4.87 15.23 8.23
C GLY A 256 4.83 14.66 6.81
N ALA A 257 3.72 14.00 6.48
CA ALA A 257 3.56 13.26 5.23
C ALA A 257 3.66 14.17 3.99
N GLU A 258 3.13 15.38 4.04
CA GLU A 258 3.15 16.31 2.89
C GLU A 258 4.59 16.70 2.50
N VAL A 259 5.45 16.94 3.48
CA VAL A 259 6.87 17.25 3.23
C VAL A 259 7.59 16.04 2.64
N GLU A 260 7.32 14.83 3.14
CA GLU A 260 7.91 13.61 2.60
C GLU A 260 7.45 13.35 1.16
N ILE A 261 6.16 13.54 0.86
CA ILE A 261 5.59 13.42 -0.49
C ILE A 261 6.23 14.45 -1.44
N ALA A 262 6.37 15.70 -1.01
CA ALA A 262 7.01 16.75 -1.79
C ALA A 262 8.47 16.38 -2.10
N ARG A 263 9.22 15.89 -1.12
CA ARG A 263 10.59 15.38 -1.31
C ARG A 263 10.66 14.24 -2.32
N CYS A 264 9.73 13.28 -2.27
CA CYS A 264 9.66 12.20 -3.25
C CYS A 264 9.36 12.74 -4.65
N ALA A 265 8.45 13.69 -4.78
CA ALA A 265 8.11 14.32 -6.06
C ALA A 265 9.30 15.07 -6.68
N GLU A 266 10.04 15.83 -5.87
CA GLU A 266 11.26 16.52 -6.31
C GLU A 266 12.33 15.55 -6.81
N LEU A 267 12.58 14.46 -6.07
CA LEU A 267 13.56 13.44 -6.46
C LEU A 267 13.15 12.73 -7.74
N ALA A 268 11.87 12.35 -7.87
CA ALA A 268 11.34 11.71 -9.06
C ALA A 268 11.44 12.63 -10.28
N LYS A 269 11.10 13.91 -10.12
CA LYS A 269 11.23 14.93 -11.16
C LYS A 269 12.71 15.11 -11.55
N TYR A 270 13.59 15.32 -10.58
CA TYR A 270 15.02 15.46 -10.83
C TYR A 270 15.59 14.29 -11.62
N PHE A 271 15.25 13.07 -11.23
CA PHE A 271 15.70 11.87 -11.95
C PHE A 271 15.22 11.85 -13.40
N ARG A 272 13.94 12.16 -13.66
CA ARG A 272 13.34 12.20 -15.00
C ARG A 272 13.95 13.29 -15.85
N ASP A 273 14.15 14.48 -15.28
CA ASP A 273 14.81 15.60 -15.98
C ASP A 273 16.24 15.21 -16.42
N LYS A 274 17.00 14.54 -15.53
CA LYS A 274 18.36 14.08 -15.83
C LYS A 274 18.41 12.97 -16.89
N LEU A 275 17.41 12.13 -17.00
CA LEU A 275 17.30 11.17 -18.10
C LEU A 275 17.23 11.89 -19.46
N VAL A 276 16.42 12.94 -19.54
CA VAL A 276 16.22 13.73 -20.78
C VAL A 276 17.45 14.61 -21.06
N GLU A 277 17.92 15.40 -20.10
CA GLU A 277 19.06 16.32 -20.25
C GLU A 277 20.32 15.59 -20.72
N ASN A 278 20.56 14.37 -20.24
CA ASN A 278 21.75 13.60 -20.58
C ASN A 278 21.53 12.64 -21.78
N ASN A 279 20.41 12.74 -22.47
CA ASN A 279 20.07 11.85 -23.59
C ASN A 279 20.31 10.38 -23.27
N LEU A 280 19.91 9.94 -22.06
CA LEU A 280 20.12 8.55 -21.68
C LEU A 280 19.21 7.63 -22.51
N PRO A 281 19.71 6.45 -22.93
CA PRO A 281 19.02 5.58 -23.87
C PRO A 281 17.91 4.75 -23.18
N PHE A 282 16.96 5.43 -22.55
CA PHE A 282 15.82 4.85 -21.88
C PHE A 282 14.53 5.58 -22.24
N GLU A 283 13.46 4.84 -22.37
CA GLU A 283 12.11 5.33 -22.55
C GLU A 283 11.28 5.10 -21.28
N ILE A 284 10.45 6.08 -20.91
CA ILE A 284 9.47 5.94 -19.83
C ILE A 284 8.19 5.36 -20.43
N VAL A 285 7.78 4.18 -20.00
CA VAL A 285 6.72 3.39 -20.65
C VAL A 285 5.34 3.53 -20.03
N SER A 286 5.17 4.37 -19.01
CA SER A 286 3.88 4.57 -18.32
C SER A 286 3.18 5.85 -18.78
N GLU A 287 1.86 5.77 -19.01
CA GLU A 287 1.02 6.95 -19.30
C GLU A 287 0.80 7.84 -18.08
N SER A 288 0.89 7.31 -16.86
CA SER A 288 0.68 8.06 -15.62
C SER A 288 1.71 7.66 -14.59
N LEU A 289 2.51 8.61 -14.13
CA LEU A 289 3.68 8.36 -13.31
C LEU A 289 3.40 8.60 -11.82
N SER A 290 3.93 7.73 -10.98
CA SER A 290 4.04 7.90 -9.53
C SER A 290 5.35 8.61 -9.18
N ASN A 291 5.40 9.20 -7.97
CA ASN A 291 6.66 9.68 -7.40
C ASN A 291 7.52 8.53 -6.84
N ALA A 292 6.93 7.35 -6.65
CA ALA A 292 7.61 6.18 -6.09
C ALA A 292 8.50 5.46 -7.09
N VAL A 293 8.07 5.35 -8.36
CA VAL A 293 8.73 4.54 -9.39
C VAL A 293 8.70 5.25 -10.74
N THR A 294 9.82 5.22 -11.44
CA THR A 294 9.90 5.59 -12.85
C THR A 294 10.23 4.33 -13.66
N PRO A 295 9.28 3.78 -14.44
CA PRO A 295 9.51 2.59 -15.24
C PRO A 295 10.34 2.92 -16.48
N LEU A 296 11.47 2.27 -16.63
CA LEU A 296 12.41 2.50 -17.72
C LEU A 296 12.47 1.31 -18.66
N HIS A 297 12.35 1.57 -19.94
CA HIS A 297 12.65 0.61 -21.00
C HIS A 297 13.96 1.00 -21.70
N PRO A 298 15.01 0.15 -21.69
CA PRO A 298 16.25 0.42 -22.40
C PRO A 298 16.03 0.30 -23.91
N ILE A 299 16.32 1.37 -24.66
CA ILE A 299 16.12 1.41 -26.11
C ILE A 299 17.33 0.92 -26.92
N THR A 300 18.45 0.59 -26.26
CA THR A 300 19.63 0.01 -26.89
C THR A 300 20.11 -1.24 -26.14
N GLN A 301 20.82 -2.13 -26.85
CA GLN A 301 21.40 -3.32 -26.25
C GLN A 301 22.50 -3.00 -25.22
N SER A 302 23.22 -1.91 -25.38
CA SER A 302 24.20 -1.41 -24.42
C SER A 302 23.51 -0.91 -23.14
N ALA A 303 22.42 -0.17 -23.25
CA ALA A 303 21.62 0.26 -22.11
C ALA A 303 21.04 -0.91 -21.34
N PHE A 304 20.54 -1.95 -22.02
CA PHE A 304 20.07 -3.17 -21.39
C PHE A 304 21.17 -3.89 -20.59
N LYS A 305 22.39 -3.96 -21.13
CA LYS A 305 23.55 -4.55 -20.41
C LYS A 305 23.96 -3.74 -19.17
N ILE A 306 23.83 -2.42 -19.21
CA ILE A 306 24.09 -1.56 -18.05
C ILE A 306 23.02 -1.79 -16.99
N PHE A 307 21.75 -1.81 -17.39
CA PHE A 307 20.62 -2.05 -16.50
C PHE A 307 20.73 -3.40 -15.75
N LEU A 308 21.19 -4.47 -16.41
CA LEU A 308 21.40 -5.78 -15.78
C LEU A 308 22.55 -5.81 -14.75
N LYS A 309 23.42 -4.79 -14.73
CA LYS A 309 24.55 -4.69 -13.80
C LYS A 309 24.28 -3.78 -12.60
N MET A 310 23.18 -3.05 -12.62
CA MET A 310 22.71 -2.17 -11.54
C MET A 310 21.91 -2.94 -10.50
#